data_8a86d077672ee22992864bee1caf8fe6
#
_entry.id   8a86d077672ee22992864bee1caf8fe6
#
_cell.length_a   1.000
_cell.length_b   1.000
_cell.length_c   1.000
_cell.angle_alpha   90.00
_cell.angle_beta   90.00
_cell.angle_gamma   90.00
#
_symmetry.space_group_name_H-M   'P 1'
#
loop_
_entity.id
_entity.type
_entity.pdbx_description
1 polymer ?
#
loop_
_entity_poly.entity_id
_entity_poly.type
_entity_poly.pdbx_seq_one_letter_code
_entity_poly.pdbx_strand_id
1 'polypeptide(L)'
;NKGKVTMAKAFDVSKFRKTLTKSIDGLGIGFNDPTDWISTGNYALNYLISGDFHKGVPLGKVTVLAGESGAGKSYIAAGNIVKAAQEQGIFVVLIDSENALDESWLQALKVDTSEDKLLKLNMSMIDDVAKTISEFMKDYRDMSDEERPKVLFVIDSLG
;
A
#
# COMPACT_ATOMS: atom_id res chain seq x y z
N ASN A 1 -60.15 10.10 -20.88
CA ASN A 1 -59.10 9.17 -20.44
C ASN A 1 -57.85 9.96 -20.10
N LYS A 2 -57.70 10.34 -18.82
CA LYS A 2 -56.45 10.90 -18.30
C LYS A 2 -55.55 9.74 -17.92
N GLY A 3 -54.54 9.46 -18.75
CA GLY A 3 -53.50 8.48 -18.44
C GLY A 3 -52.74 8.90 -17.19
N LYS A 4 -52.77 8.09 -16.12
CA LYS A 4 -51.92 8.22 -14.95
C LYS A 4 -50.49 7.95 -15.40
N VAL A 5 -49.67 8.98 -15.49
CA VAL A 5 -48.23 8.86 -15.58
C VAL A 5 -47.74 8.33 -14.23
N THR A 6 -47.42 7.04 -14.15
CA THR A 6 -46.80 6.44 -12.98
C THR A 6 -45.38 6.97 -12.91
N MET A 7 -45.09 7.92 -12.02
CA MET A 7 -43.72 8.35 -11.76
C MET A 7 -42.92 7.14 -11.27
N ALA A 8 -41.82 6.84 -11.93
CA ALA A 8 -40.89 5.83 -11.48
C ALA A 8 -40.44 6.18 -10.05
N LYS A 9 -40.57 5.21 -9.14
CA LYS A 9 -40.20 5.38 -7.74
C LYS A 9 -38.73 5.73 -7.69
N ALA A 10 -38.39 6.89 -7.12
CA ALA A 10 -36.99 7.31 -7.00
C ALA A 10 -36.18 6.24 -6.26
N PHE A 11 -34.98 5.96 -6.74
CA PHE A 11 -34.07 4.98 -6.14
C PHE A 11 -33.64 5.45 -4.74
N ASP A 12 -33.94 4.63 -3.72
CA ASP A 12 -33.59 4.94 -2.32
C ASP A 12 -32.14 4.55 -2.03
N VAL A 13 -31.24 5.51 -2.21
CA VAL A 13 -29.80 5.34 -1.96
C VAL A 13 -29.51 4.98 -0.49
N SER A 14 -30.27 5.52 0.47
CA SER A 14 -30.07 5.24 1.90
C SER A 14 -30.36 3.79 2.23
N LYS A 15 -31.45 3.25 1.69
CA LYS A 15 -31.84 1.86 1.88
C LYS A 15 -30.83 0.92 1.22
N PHE A 16 -30.39 1.25 0.01
CA PHE A 16 -29.37 0.46 -0.72
C PHE A 16 -28.05 0.44 0.03
N ARG A 17 -27.57 1.59 0.51
CA ARG A 17 -26.36 1.72 1.31
C ARG A 17 -26.41 0.86 2.57
N LYS A 18 -27.51 0.90 3.33
CA LYS A 18 -27.72 0.05 4.52
C LYS A 18 -27.70 -1.45 4.19
N THR A 19 -28.27 -1.83 3.05
CA THR A 19 -28.30 -3.23 2.61
C THR A 19 -26.88 -3.71 2.29
N LEU A 20 -26.09 -2.92 1.55
CA LEU A 20 -24.71 -3.25 1.21
C LEU A 20 -23.82 -3.39 2.47
N THR A 21 -23.94 -2.47 3.41
CA THR A 21 -23.16 -2.50 4.66
C THR A 21 -23.47 -3.74 5.52
N LYS A 22 -24.69 -4.27 5.42
CA LYS A 22 -25.07 -5.50 6.13
C LYS A 22 -24.65 -6.78 5.42
N SER A 23 -24.57 -6.75 4.09
CA SER A 23 -24.29 -7.94 3.27
C SER A 23 -22.81 -8.15 2.96
N ILE A 24 -22.00 -7.12 3.06
CA ILE A 24 -20.56 -7.16 2.74
C ILE A 24 -19.79 -6.70 3.97
N ASP A 25 -19.13 -7.65 4.62
CA ASP A 25 -18.28 -7.35 5.77
C ASP A 25 -17.05 -6.53 5.35
N GLY A 26 -16.71 -5.49 6.14
CA GLY A 26 -15.59 -4.61 5.83
C GLY A 26 -15.82 -3.63 4.68
N LEU A 27 -17.06 -3.46 4.19
CA LEU A 27 -17.38 -2.49 3.15
C LEU A 27 -17.18 -1.06 3.64
N GLY A 28 -16.18 -0.36 3.08
CA GLY A 28 -16.01 1.08 3.25
C GLY A 28 -16.99 1.86 2.37
N ILE A 29 -17.64 2.89 2.94
CA ILE A 29 -18.53 3.80 2.20
C ILE A 29 -17.97 5.22 2.26
N GLY A 30 -17.85 5.86 1.10
CA GLY A 30 -17.36 7.22 0.96
C GLY A 30 -15.93 7.29 0.45
N PHE A 31 -15.34 8.49 0.54
CA PHE A 31 -13.96 8.73 0.14
C PHE A 31 -13.03 8.40 1.30
N ASN A 32 -11.98 7.64 1.02
CA ASN A 32 -10.97 7.23 1.98
C ASN A 32 -9.66 7.96 1.63
N ASP A 33 -9.55 9.20 2.10
CA ASP A 33 -8.35 9.98 1.89
C ASP A 33 -7.20 9.46 2.78
N PRO A 34 -5.97 9.39 2.26
CA PRO A 34 -4.83 8.99 3.05
C PRO A 34 -4.58 9.97 4.19
N THR A 35 -4.27 9.46 5.37
CA THR A 35 -3.89 10.26 6.55
C THR A 35 -2.39 10.27 6.77
N ASP A 36 -1.70 9.24 6.30
CA ASP A 36 -0.27 9.04 6.48
C ASP A 36 0.42 8.89 5.13
N TRP A 37 1.63 9.43 5.04
CA TRP A 37 2.42 9.47 3.82
C TRP A 37 3.87 9.13 4.12
N ILE A 38 4.54 8.49 3.16
CA ILE A 38 5.95 8.16 3.24
C ILE A 38 6.69 8.96 2.16
N SER A 39 7.74 9.69 2.54
CA SER A 39 8.55 10.44 1.58
C SER A 39 9.28 9.51 0.61
N THR A 40 9.39 9.91 -0.64
CA THR A 40 10.22 9.24 -1.65
C THR A 40 11.72 9.58 -1.50
N GLY A 41 12.07 10.48 -0.58
CA GLY A 41 13.41 11.03 -0.47
C GLY A 41 13.74 12.16 -1.46
N ASN A 42 12.78 12.52 -2.32
CA ASN A 42 12.94 13.59 -3.31
C ASN A 42 11.73 14.54 -3.23
N TYR A 43 11.98 15.82 -2.96
CA TYR A 43 10.92 16.82 -2.81
C TYR A 43 10.08 17.00 -4.08
N ALA A 44 10.72 17.03 -5.24
CA ALA A 44 10.02 17.22 -6.51
C ALA A 44 9.11 16.01 -6.81
N LEU A 45 9.59 14.80 -6.58
CA LEU A 45 8.79 13.57 -6.76
C LEU A 45 7.63 13.52 -5.76
N ASN A 46 7.85 13.86 -4.50
CA ASN A 46 6.80 14.00 -3.50
C ASN A 46 5.70 14.95 -3.99
N TYR A 47 6.09 16.13 -4.45
CA TYR A 47 5.15 17.13 -4.94
C TYR A 47 4.35 16.64 -6.16
N LEU A 48 5.00 15.93 -7.09
CA LEU A 48 4.32 15.35 -8.26
C LEU A 48 3.30 14.29 -7.89
N ILE A 49 3.54 13.53 -6.82
CA ILE A 49 2.62 12.47 -6.36
C ILE A 49 1.47 13.06 -5.55
N SER A 50 1.75 13.94 -4.60
CA SER A 50 0.80 14.35 -3.56
C SER A 50 0.40 15.83 -3.58
N GLY A 51 1.15 16.67 -4.28
CA GLY A 51 1.03 18.12 -4.19
C GLY A 51 1.69 18.74 -2.95
N ASP A 52 2.45 17.95 -2.18
CA ASP A 52 3.17 18.39 -0.99
C ASP A 52 4.62 17.91 -1.05
N PHE A 53 5.58 18.79 -0.76
CA PHE A 53 7.02 18.47 -0.85
C PHE A 53 7.49 17.41 0.16
N HIS A 54 6.74 17.17 1.22
CA HIS A 54 7.09 16.23 2.29
C HIS A 54 6.27 14.94 2.28
N LYS A 55 5.24 14.85 1.43
CA LYS A 55 4.35 13.70 1.29
C LYS A 55 4.60 12.99 -0.03
N GLY A 56 5.11 11.77 0.05
CA GLY A 56 5.36 10.93 -1.12
C GLY A 56 4.24 9.97 -1.41
N VAL A 57 4.44 8.69 -1.08
CA VAL A 57 3.44 7.63 -1.29
C VAL A 57 2.46 7.55 -0.13
N PRO A 58 1.17 7.38 -0.39
CA PRO A 58 0.17 7.28 0.68
C PRO A 58 0.13 5.89 1.30
N LEU A 59 0.01 5.82 2.63
CA LEU A 59 -0.32 4.58 3.32
C LEU A 59 -1.79 4.18 3.08
N GLY A 60 -2.06 2.87 3.11
CA GLY A 60 -3.40 2.33 2.88
C GLY A 60 -3.83 2.36 1.40
N LYS A 61 -2.91 2.60 0.49
CA LYS A 61 -3.11 2.58 -0.96
C LYS A 61 -2.03 1.75 -1.65
N VAL A 62 -2.28 1.39 -2.89
CA VAL A 62 -1.28 0.74 -3.76
C VAL A 62 -0.68 1.80 -4.67
N THR A 63 0.65 1.89 -4.66
CA THR A 63 1.42 2.76 -5.56
C THR A 63 2.25 1.90 -6.49
N VAL A 64 2.23 2.19 -7.78
CA VAL A 64 3.04 1.48 -8.78
C VAL A 64 4.09 2.43 -9.36
N LEU A 65 5.35 2.00 -9.33
CA LEU A 65 6.46 2.66 -10.01
C LEU A 65 6.75 1.88 -11.31
N ALA A 66 6.49 2.50 -12.45
CA ALA A 66 6.74 1.93 -13.76
C ALA A 66 7.82 2.71 -14.50
N GLY A 67 8.67 1.99 -15.23
CA GLY A 67 9.76 2.60 -16.00
C GLY A 67 10.72 1.54 -16.53
N GLU A 68 11.60 1.94 -17.41
CA GLU A 68 12.63 1.08 -17.98
C GLU A 68 13.59 0.52 -16.91
N SER A 69 14.27 -0.58 -17.25
CA SER A 69 15.36 -1.10 -16.41
C SER A 69 16.45 -0.04 -16.24
N GLY A 70 16.98 0.08 -15.03
CA GLY A 70 18.01 1.09 -14.73
C GLY A 70 17.48 2.52 -14.52
N ALA A 71 16.18 2.76 -14.59
CA ALA A 71 15.58 4.09 -14.37
C ALA A 71 15.60 4.55 -12.90
N GLY A 72 16.01 3.72 -11.96
CA GLY A 72 16.09 4.05 -10.54
C GLY A 72 14.88 3.64 -9.71
N LYS A 73 13.99 2.78 -10.21
CA LYS A 73 12.80 2.30 -9.48
C LYS A 73 13.15 1.66 -8.15
N SER A 74 14.11 0.73 -8.15
CA SER A 74 14.56 0.03 -6.94
C SER A 74 15.23 0.97 -5.95
N TYR A 75 16.00 1.94 -6.43
CA TYR A 75 16.61 2.97 -5.59
C TYR A 75 15.55 3.79 -4.85
N ILE A 76 14.47 4.17 -5.52
CA ILE A 76 13.36 4.92 -4.93
C ILE A 76 12.55 4.01 -4.00
N ALA A 77 12.11 2.85 -4.46
CA ALA A 77 11.20 1.98 -3.72
C ALA A 77 11.88 1.24 -2.57
N ALA A 78 12.92 0.45 -2.86
CA ALA A 78 13.60 -0.37 -1.87
C ALA A 78 14.64 0.39 -1.04
N GLY A 79 15.15 1.51 -1.53
CA GLY A 79 16.07 2.39 -0.81
C GLY A 79 15.33 3.49 -0.06
N ASN A 80 14.97 4.54 -0.76
CA ASN A 80 14.49 5.79 -0.12
C ASN A 80 13.14 5.66 0.58
N ILE A 81 12.16 5.00 -0.03
CA ILE A 81 10.82 4.82 0.57
C ILE A 81 10.91 3.91 1.78
N VAL A 82 11.67 2.81 1.71
CA VAL A 82 11.87 1.89 2.83
C VAL A 82 12.55 2.61 4.00
N LYS A 83 13.62 3.35 3.74
CA LYS A 83 14.29 4.16 4.77
C LYS A 83 13.33 5.14 5.44
N ALA A 84 12.58 5.90 4.65
CA ALA A 84 11.62 6.88 5.17
C ALA A 84 10.50 6.22 5.98
N ALA A 85 10.04 5.03 5.58
CA ALA A 85 9.07 4.26 6.34
C ALA A 85 9.63 3.82 7.70
N GLN A 86 10.85 3.33 7.73
CA GLN A 86 11.53 2.92 8.97
C GLN A 86 11.75 4.10 9.93
N GLU A 87 12.06 5.28 9.42
CA GLU A 87 12.17 6.51 10.20
C GLU A 87 10.84 6.91 10.87
N GLN A 88 9.71 6.49 10.32
CA GLN A 88 8.37 6.66 10.89
C GLN A 88 7.94 5.50 11.80
N GLY A 89 8.80 4.51 12.05
CA GLY A 89 8.47 3.32 12.83
C GLY A 89 7.56 2.32 12.10
N ILE A 90 7.54 2.37 10.77
CA ILE A 90 6.76 1.46 9.92
C ILE A 90 7.62 0.22 9.66
N PHE A 91 7.05 -0.97 9.94
CA PHE A 91 7.67 -2.24 9.59
C PHE A 91 7.61 -2.49 8.08
N VAL A 92 8.69 -2.96 7.47
CA VAL A 92 8.77 -3.16 6.03
C VAL A 92 8.91 -4.64 5.69
N VAL A 93 8.05 -5.11 4.77
CA VAL A 93 8.17 -6.40 4.10
C VAL A 93 8.63 -6.13 2.67
N LEU A 94 9.86 -6.49 2.36
CA LEU A 94 10.48 -6.31 1.05
C LEU A 94 10.52 -7.65 0.32
N ILE A 95 9.73 -7.76 -0.75
CA ILE A 95 9.68 -8.95 -1.61
C ILE A 95 10.52 -8.67 -2.84
N ASP A 96 11.60 -9.43 -2.98
CA ASP A 96 12.57 -9.35 -4.07
C ASP A 96 12.39 -10.54 -5.00
N SER A 97 11.74 -10.33 -6.14
CA SER A 97 11.41 -11.40 -7.07
C SER A 97 12.60 -11.83 -7.96
N GLU A 98 13.55 -10.94 -8.14
CA GLU A 98 14.73 -11.17 -8.97
C GLU A 98 15.97 -11.58 -8.15
N ASN A 99 15.85 -11.53 -6.82
CA ASN A 99 16.96 -11.74 -5.89
C ASN A 99 18.17 -10.83 -6.20
N ALA A 100 17.88 -9.58 -6.53
CA ALA A 100 18.85 -8.59 -6.99
C ALA A 100 19.25 -7.55 -5.94
N LEU A 101 18.56 -7.54 -4.79
CA LEU A 101 18.75 -6.55 -3.74
C LEU A 101 19.68 -7.10 -2.65
N ASP A 102 20.92 -6.64 -2.65
CA ASP A 102 21.91 -7.02 -1.66
C ASP A 102 21.77 -6.25 -0.35
N GLU A 103 22.07 -6.90 0.77
CA GLU A 103 22.04 -6.28 2.09
C GLU A 103 22.99 -5.08 2.18
N SER A 104 24.21 -5.25 1.67
CA SER A 104 25.21 -4.17 1.65
C SER A 104 24.75 -2.93 0.87
N TRP A 105 24.04 -3.15 -0.23
CA TRP A 105 23.44 -2.07 -1.01
C TRP A 105 22.35 -1.35 -0.24
N LEU A 106 21.44 -2.08 0.42
CA LEU A 106 20.41 -1.50 1.27
C LEU A 106 21.01 -0.70 2.42
N GLN A 107 22.03 -1.25 3.10
CA GLN A 107 22.74 -0.57 4.19
C GLN A 107 23.47 0.69 3.71
N ALA A 108 24.04 0.70 2.51
CA ALA A 108 24.65 1.87 1.90
C ALA A 108 23.62 3.00 1.67
N LEU A 109 22.37 2.66 1.41
CA LEU A 109 21.24 3.58 1.29
C LEU A 109 20.64 3.95 2.66
N LYS A 110 21.23 3.50 3.76
CA LYS A 110 20.78 3.76 5.14
C LYS A 110 19.44 3.07 5.48
N VAL A 111 19.13 1.98 4.83
CA VAL A 111 18.07 1.06 5.24
C VAL A 111 18.57 0.22 6.42
N ASP A 112 17.74 0.11 7.44
CA ASP A 112 17.99 -0.80 8.56
C ASP A 112 17.57 -2.22 8.16
N THR A 113 18.54 -3.12 8.08
CA THR A 113 18.33 -4.52 7.65
C THR A 113 18.12 -5.49 8.81
N SER A 114 18.00 -4.99 10.04
CA SER A 114 17.72 -5.82 11.21
C SER A 114 16.35 -6.49 11.13
N GLU A 115 16.21 -7.69 11.66
CA GLU A 115 15.00 -8.52 11.55
C GLU A 115 13.75 -7.90 12.18
N ASP A 116 13.93 -7.00 13.13
CA ASP A 116 12.83 -6.27 13.78
C ASP A 116 12.35 -5.05 12.98
N LYS A 117 13.06 -4.67 11.90
CA LYS A 117 12.75 -3.54 11.03
C LYS A 117 12.41 -3.92 9.60
N LEU A 118 13.00 -4.99 9.10
CA LEU A 118 12.88 -5.42 7.71
C LEU A 118 12.73 -6.93 7.61
N LEU A 119 11.68 -7.39 6.97
CA LEU A 119 11.55 -8.76 6.50
C LEU A 119 11.80 -8.78 4.99
N LYS A 120 12.99 -9.27 4.57
CA LYS A 120 13.28 -9.47 3.14
C LYS A 120 12.94 -10.90 2.74
N LEU A 121 12.11 -11.04 1.73
CA LEU A 121 11.67 -12.32 1.17
C LEU A 121 12.08 -12.41 -0.29
N ASN A 122 12.64 -13.56 -0.67
CA ASN A 122 12.97 -13.87 -2.06
C ASN A 122 11.92 -14.84 -2.60
N MET A 123 11.11 -14.39 -3.54
CA MET A 123 10.12 -15.25 -4.19
C MET A 123 9.83 -14.74 -5.61
N SER A 124 9.94 -15.63 -6.58
CA SER A 124 9.79 -15.30 -8.01
C SER A 124 8.41 -15.54 -8.56
N MET A 125 7.56 -16.31 -7.87
CA MET A 125 6.23 -16.64 -8.33
C MET A 125 5.20 -15.68 -7.76
N ILE A 126 4.38 -15.11 -8.62
CA ILE A 126 3.34 -14.14 -8.21
C ILE A 126 2.30 -14.77 -7.25
N ASP A 127 2.03 -16.05 -7.41
CA ASP A 127 1.12 -16.79 -6.53
C ASP A 127 1.67 -16.88 -5.10
N ASP A 128 2.98 -17.04 -4.94
CA ASP A 128 3.64 -17.06 -3.63
C ASP A 128 3.60 -15.67 -2.98
N VAL A 129 3.78 -14.61 -3.78
CA VAL A 129 3.62 -13.22 -3.31
C VAL A 129 2.20 -12.98 -2.81
N ALA A 130 1.19 -13.36 -3.59
CA ALA A 130 -0.21 -13.21 -3.23
C ALA A 130 -0.56 -14.01 -1.97
N LYS A 131 -0.05 -15.26 -1.85
CA LYS A 131 -0.23 -16.10 -0.69
C LYS A 131 0.40 -15.46 0.55
N THR A 132 1.63 -14.98 0.46
CA THR A 132 2.34 -14.32 1.57
C THR A 132 1.57 -13.12 2.09
N ILE A 133 1.08 -12.24 1.20
CA ILE A 133 0.27 -11.09 1.56
C ILE A 133 -1.04 -11.54 2.22
N SER A 134 -1.70 -12.56 1.69
CA SER A 134 -2.96 -13.08 2.22
C SER A 134 -2.81 -13.64 3.63
N GLU A 135 -1.77 -14.43 3.88
CA GLU A 135 -1.49 -14.98 5.22
C GLU A 135 -1.15 -13.86 6.21
N PHE A 136 -0.31 -12.91 5.81
CA PHE A 136 -0.03 -11.74 6.63
C PHE A 136 -1.30 -10.96 6.98
N MET A 137 -2.16 -10.69 6.01
CA MET A 137 -3.40 -9.94 6.23
C MET A 137 -4.39 -10.68 7.14
N LYS A 138 -4.37 -12.01 7.13
CA LYS A 138 -5.17 -12.82 8.04
C LYS A 138 -4.74 -12.60 9.48
N ASP A 139 -3.45 -12.78 9.76
CA ASP A 139 -2.90 -12.58 11.11
C ASP A 139 -3.07 -11.12 11.56
N TYR A 140 -2.86 -10.16 10.63
CA TYR A 140 -3.01 -8.74 10.91
C TYR A 140 -4.42 -8.33 11.29
N ARG A 141 -5.45 -8.96 10.69
CA ARG A 141 -6.86 -8.70 11.03
C ARG A 141 -7.25 -9.20 12.41
N ASP A 142 -6.61 -10.26 12.88
CA ASP A 142 -6.86 -10.85 14.18
C ASP A 142 -6.25 -10.02 15.33
N MET A 143 -5.35 -9.08 15.03
CA MET A 143 -4.80 -8.13 16.00
C MET A 143 -5.83 -7.06 16.36
N SER A 144 -5.79 -6.59 17.60
CA SER A 144 -6.55 -5.40 18.02
C SER A 144 -6.03 -4.13 17.33
N ASP A 145 -6.87 -3.11 17.15
CA ASP A 145 -6.46 -1.86 16.47
C ASP A 145 -5.27 -1.16 17.16
N GLU A 146 -5.14 -1.33 18.49
CA GLU A 146 -4.04 -0.79 19.29
C GLU A 146 -2.72 -1.52 19.09
N GLU A 147 -2.77 -2.82 18.73
CA GLU A 147 -1.60 -3.67 18.53
C GLU A 147 -1.13 -3.71 17.07
N ARG A 148 -1.97 -3.27 16.12
CA ARG A 148 -1.63 -3.31 14.69
C ARG A 148 -0.50 -2.34 14.37
N PRO A 149 0.68 -2.83 13.97
CA PRO A 149 1.74 -1.95 13.48
C PRO A 149 1.36 -1.40 12.10
N LYS A 150 1.90 -0.24 11.75
CA LYS A 150 1.89 0.19 10.35
C LYS A 150 2.90 -0.66 9.59
N VAL A 151 2.50 -1.18 8.43
CA VAL A 151 3.33 -2.06 7.59
C VAL A 151 3.33 -1.56 6.16
N LEU A 152 4.50 -1.55 5.56
CA LEU A 152 4.71 -1.27 4.15
C LEU A 152 5.15 -2.55 3.44
N PHE A 153 4.43 -2.96 2.40
CA PHE A 153 4.89 -3.96 1.45
C PHE A 153 5.56 -3.29 0.26
N VAL A 154 6.77 -3.70 -0.05
CA VAL A 154 7.48 -3.32 -1.27
C VAL A 154 7.74 -4.58 -2.09
N ILE A 155 7.31 -4.58 -3.35
CA ILE A 155 7.49 -5.70 -4.27
C ILE A 155 8.36 -5.22 -5.43
N ASP A 156 9.55 -5.78 -5.56
CA ASP A 156 10.51 -5.45 -6.61
C ASP A 156 10.96 -6.74 -7.32
N SER A 157 10.39 -7.10 -8.42
CA SER A 157 9.35 -6.47 -9.24
C SER A 157 8.19 -7.46 -9.49
N LEU A 158 7.13 -7.01 -10.15
CA LEU A 158 6.02 -7.90 -10.56
C LEU A 158 6.22 -8.55 -11.95
N GLY A 159 7.42 -8.51 -12.48
CA GLY A 159 7.78 -9.10 -13.78
C GLY A 159 7.83 -8.13 -14.92
#